data_7a6e75a401939d54f82a601fd2fde9e9
#
_entry.id   7a6e75a401939d54f82a601fd2fde9e9
#
_cell.length_a   1.000
_cell.length_b   1.000
_cell.length_c   1.000
_cell.angle_alpha   90.00
_cell.angle_beta   90.00
_cell.angle_gamma   90.00
#
_symmetry.space_group_name_H-M   'P 1'
#
loop_
_entity.id
_entity.type
_entity.pdbx_description
1 polymer ?
#
loop_
_entity_poly.entity_id
_entity_poly.type
_entity_poly.pdbx_seq_one_letter_code
_entity_poly.pdbx_strand_id
1 'polypeptide(L)'
;MSPITLILRLLLVGIVGYYTWNYFSFRKMAKQVDNETFKDVMRQGQLIDLREPAAFRAKHILGARNFSAQQFDAAIKGLRKDKPVLIYENMRPQYRVPAVKKLKKAGFEDVYVLKDGIDYWDGKVKQTT
;
A
#
# COMPACT_ATOMS: atom_id res chain seq x y z
N MET A 1 20.01 -27.32 -29.20
CA MET A 1 19.92 -26.22 -28.25
C MET A 1 21.01 -26.39 -27.21
N SER A 2 21.79 -25.36 -26.95
CA SER A 2 22.85 -25.47 -25.93
C SER A 2 22.23 -25.54 -24.52
N PRO A 3 22.93 -26.21 -23.58
CA PRO A 3 22.47 -26.26 -22.20
C PRO A 3 22.30 -24.86 -21.56
N ILE A 4 23.17 -23.92 -21.96
CA ILE A 4 23.13 -22.54 -21.45
C ILE A 4 21.84 -21.86 -21.89
N THR A 5 21.44 -22.02 -23.17
CA THR A 5 20.22 -21.43 -23.69
C THR A 5 18.99 -21.98 -22.95
N LEU A 6 18.98 -23.27 -22.68
CA LEU A 6 17.90 -23.90 -21.93
C LEU A 6 17.79 -23.35 -20.51
N ILE A 7 18.94 -23.24 -19.82
CA ILE A 7 19.00 -22.69 -18.46
C ILE A 7 18.46 -21.26 -18.43
N LEU A 8 18.89 -20.41 -19.38
CA LEU A 8 18.46 -19.03 -19.45
C LEU A 8 16.96 -18.90 -19.68
N ARG A 9 16.39 -19.76 -20.54
CA ARG A 9 14.94 -19.78 -20.78
C ARG A 9 14.16 -20.21 -19.53
N LEU A 10 14.65 -21.21 -18.82
CA LEU A 10 14.01 -21.66 -17.58
C LEU A 10 14.06 -20.58 -16.49
N LEU A 11 15.19 -19.88 -16.38
CA LEU A 11 15.32 -18.75 -15.46
C LEU A 11 14.32 -17.63 -15.80
N LEU A 12 14.20 -17.30 -17.08
CA LEU A 12 13.28 -16.26 -17.53
C LEU A 12 11.82 -16.63 -17.21
N VAL A 13 11.43 -17.88 -17.50
CA VAL A 13 10.08 -18.35 -17.18
C VAL A 13 9.82 -18.28 -15.68
N GLY A 14 10.80 -18.67 -14.86
CA GLY A 14 10.68 -18.60 -13.40
C GLY A 14 10.51 -17.17 -12.91
N ILE A 15 11.29 -16.23 -13.46
CA ILE A 15 11.20 -14.81 -13.09
C ILE A 15 9.83 -14.23 -13.47
N VAL A 16 9.39 -14.47 -14.70
CA VAL A 16 8.08 -13.99 -15.16
C VAL A 16 6.95 -14.58 -14.32
N GLY A 17 7.02 -15.87 -14.03
CA GLY A 17 6.02 -16.54 -13.19
C GLY A 17 5.96 -15.96 -11.78
N TYR A 18 7.14 -15.67 -11.18
CA TYR A 18 7.24 -15.09 -9.86
C TYR A 18 6.60 -13.70 -9.81
N TYR A 19 6.93 -12.82 -10.75
CA TYR A 19 6.37 -11.47 -10.78
C TYR A 19 4.87 -11.48 -11.08
N THR A 20 4.42 -12.37 -11.97
CA THR A 20 2.99 -12.52 -12.26
C THR A 20 2.23 -12.98 -11.02
N TRP A 21 2.74 -13.98 -10.32
CA TRP A 21 2.12 -14.48 -9.09
C TRP A 21 2.03 -13.38 -8.02
N ASN A 22 3.12 -12.62 -7.81
CA ASN A 22 3.13 -11.53 -6.83
C ASN A 22 2.13 -10.43 -7.20
N TYR A 23 2.03 -10.08 -8.47
CA TYR A 23 1.09 -9.06 -8.93
C TYR A 23 -0.35 -9.46 -8.66
N PHE A 24 -0.74 -10.67 -9.06
CA PHE A 24 -2.11 -11.14 -8.84
C PHE A 24 -2.42 -11.39 -7.37
N SER A 25 -1.46 -11.89 -6.61
CA SER A 25 -1.62 -12.06 -5.16
C SER A 25 -1.86 -10.74 -4.46
N PHE A 26 -1.09 -9.71 -4.82
CA PHE A 26 -1.28 -8.38 -4.26
C PHE A 26 -2.66 -7.80 -4.58
N ARG A 27 -3.13 -7.96 -5.82
CA ARG A 27 -4.46 -7.47 -6.22
C ARG A 27 -5.58 -8.16 -5.47
N LYS A 28 -5.38 -9.40 -5.03
CA LYS A 28 -6.35 -10.11 -4.19
C LYS A 28 -6.35 -9.63 -2.74
N MET A 29 -5.18 -9.18 -2.26
CA MET A 29 -5.03 -8.76 -0.86
C MET A 29 -5.55 -7.36 -0.60
N ALA A 30 -5.50 -6.47 -1.58
CA ALA A 30 -5.89 -5.08 -1.42
C ALA A 30 -6.52 -4.54 -2.68
N LYS A 31 -7.49 -3.64 -2.50
CA LYS A 31 -8.15 -2.95 -3.61
C LYS A 31 -7.38 -1.67 -3.92
N GLN A 32 -6.83 -1.59 -5.13
CA GLN A 32 -6.19 -0.37 -5.62
C GLN A 32 -7.27 0.52 -6.21
N VAL A 33 -7.46 1.71 -5.68
CA VAL A 33 -8.57 2.59 -6.04
C VAL A 33 -8.09 3.99 -6.42
N ASP A 34 -8.91 4.69 -7.16
CA ASP A 34 -8.68 6.08 -7.54
C ASP A 34 -9.05 7.04 -6.39
N ASN A 35 -8.83 8.35 -6.63
CA ASN A 35 -9.10 9.37 -5.64
C ASN A 35 -10.57 9.39 -5.19
N GLU A 36 -11.49 9.27 -6.12
CA GLU A 36 -12.92 9.36 -5.81
C GLU A 36 -13.38 8.19 -4.93
N THR A 37 -13.00 6.97 -5.28
CA THR A 37 -13.32 5.79 -4.48
C THR A 37 -12.67 5.88 -3.10
N PHE A 38 -11.41 6.32 -3.06
CA PHE A 38 -10.68 6.48 -1.81
C PHE A 38 -11.38 7.47 -0.87
N LYS A 39 -11.84 8.61 -1.41
CA LYS A 39 -12.60 9.61 -0.64
C LYS A 39 -13.87 9.02 -0.06
N ASP A 40 -14.60 8.22 -0.83
CA ASP A 40 -15.86 7.62 -0.37
C ASP A 40 -15.61 6.66 0.80
N VAL A 41 -14.58 5.82 0.71
CA VAL A 41 -14.26 4.85 1.76
C VAL A 41 -13.67 5.52 2.99
N MET A 42 -12.92 6.62 2.82
CA MET A 42 -12.32 7.38 3.92
C MET A 42 -13.33 7.78 5.00
N ARG A 43 -14.56 8.04 4.63
CA ARG A 43 -15.62 8.48 5.56
C ARG A 43 -15.90 7.46 6.65
N GLN A 44 -15.65 6.18 6.37
CA GLN A 44 -15.92 5.07 7.27
C GLN A 44 -14.67 4.32 7.70
N GLY A 45 -13.52 4.68 7.14
CA GLY A 45 -12.29 3.93 7.27
C GLY A 45 -11.24 4.59 8.15
N GLN A 46 -10.14 3.88 8.28
CA GLN A 46 -8.96 4.31 9.02
C GLN A 46 -7.87 4.65 8.01
N LEU A 47 -7.48 5.91 7.93
CA LEU A 47 -6.56 6.43 6.92
C LEU A 47 -5.12 6.48 7.44
N ILE A 48 -4.21 5.85 6.71
CA ILE A 48 -2.83 5.65 7.14
C ILE A 48 -1.85 6.09 6.06
N ASP A 49 -0.90 6.92 6.46
CA ASP A 49 0.22 7.36 5.64
C ASP A 49 1.43 6.49 5.96
N LEU A 50 1.98 5.81 4.95
CA LEU A 50 3.11 4.89 5.11
C LEU A 50 4.47 5.57 4.97
N ARG A 51 4.49 6.86 4.67
CA ARG A 51 5.75 7.58 4.40
C ARG A 51 6.52 7.86 5.68
N GLU A 52 7.76 8.33 5.49
CA GLU A 52 8.59 8.75 6.61
C GLU A 52 7.94 9.90 7.37
N PRO A 53 8.19 10.02 8.69
CA PRO A 53 7.57 11.08 9.50
C PRO A 53 7.80 12.50 8.99
N ALA A 54 8.97 12.78 8.42
CA ALA A 54 9.27 14.13 7.88
C ALA A 54 8.35 14.47 6.70
N ALA A 55 8.11 13.51 5.80
CA ALA A 55 7.21 13.72 4.66
C ALA A 55 5.76 13.92 5.14
N PHE A 56 5.34 13.13 6.12
CA PHE A 56 4.01 13.26 6.72
C PHE A 56 3.81 14.65 7.35
N ARG A 57 4.79 15.13 8.11
CA ARG A 57 4.70 16.45 8.75
C ARG A 57 4.63 17.57 7.72
N ALA A 58 5.36 17.43 6.61
CA ALA A 58 5.37 18.46 5.57
C ALA A 58 4.01 18.56 4.88
N LYS A 59 3.41 17.44 4.54
CA LYS A 59 2.12 17.38 3.86
C LYS A 59 1.53 15.99 3.98
N HIS A 60 0.26 15.90 4.36
CA HIS A 60 -0.45 14.62 4.38
C HIS A 60 -1.93 14.82 4.08
N ILE A 61 -2.61 13.76 3.70
CA ILE A 61 -4.06 13.80 3.49
C ILE A 61 -4.74 14.09 4.82
N LEU A 62 -5.70 15.01 4.80
CA LEU A 62 -6.39 15.42 6.03
C LEU A 62 -7.04 14.21 6.71
N GLY A 63 -6.73 14.04 7.99
CA GLY A 63 -7.26 12.93 8.80
C GLY A 63 -6.36 11.70 8.83
N ALA A 64 -5.25 11.70 8.09
CA ALA A 64 -4.33 10.56 8.08
C ALA A 64 -3.50 10.47 9.35
N ARG A 65 -3.19 9.23 9.74
CA ARG A 65 -2.19 8.94 10.78
C ARG A 65 -0.95 8.38 10.12
N ASN A 66 0.22 8.68 10.68
CA ASN A 66 1.50 8.23 10.13
C ASN A 66 1.93 6.92 10.79
N PHE A 67 2.00 5.85 10.00
CA PHE A 67 2.52 4.56 10.42
C PHE A 67 3.73 4.24 9.54
N SER A 68 4.89 4.80 9.89
CA SER A 68 6.13 4.54 9.16
C SER A 68 6.54 3.07 9.29
N ALA A 69 7.45 2.62 8.41
CA ALA A 69 7.87 1.22 8.37
C ALA A 69 8.39 0.70 9.72
N GLN A 70 9.13 1.54 10.45
CA GLN A 70 9.69 1.17 11.75
C GLN A 70 8.64 0.98 12.84
N GLN A 71 7.50 1.65 12.71
CA GLN A 71 6.44 1.66 13.72
C GLN A 71 5.24 0.81 13.33
N PHE A 72 5.22 0.32 12.10
CA PHE A 72 4.03 -0.27 11.51
C PHE A 72 3.47 -1.45 12.31
N ASP A 73 4.32 -2.39 12.68
CA ASP A 73 3.90 -3.60 13.39
C ASP A 73 3.22 -3.29 14.73
N ALA A 74 3.74 -2.31 15.47
CA ALA A 74 3.15 -1.87 16.72
C ALA A 74 1.89 -1.05 16.49
N ALA A 75 1.91 -0.18 15.49
CA ALA A 75 0.84 0.78 15.22
C ALA A 75 -0.46 0.09 14.78
N ILE A 76 -0.38 -0.96 13.97
CA ILE A 76 -1.58 -1.64 13.47
C ILE A 76 -2.36 -2.35 14.57
N LYS A 77 -1.75 -2.61 15.72
CA LYS A 77 -2.46 -3.21 16.87
C LYS A 77 -3.57 -2.32 17.42
N GLY A 78 -3.47 -1.01 17.19
CA GLY A 78 -4.49 -0.05 17.60
C GLY A 78 -5.61 0.15 16.59
N LEU A 79 -5.56 -0.50 15.43
CA LEU A 79 -6.59 -0.38 14.40
C LEU A 79 -7.76 -1.32 14.66
N ARG A 80 -8.94 -0.90 14.19
CA ARG A 80 -10.14 -1.72 14.26
C ARG A 80 -10.23 -2.63 13.05
N LYS A 81 -10.49 -3.92 13.28
CA LYS A 81 -10.63 -4.91 12.21
C LYS A 81 -11.99 -4.86 11.52
N ASP A 82 -12.99 -4.26 12.16
CA ASP A 82 -14.34 -4.13 11.64
C ASP A 82 -14.53 -2.92 10.71
N LYS A 83 -13.48 -2.14 10.49
CA LYS A 83 -13.52 -0.97 9.60
C LYS A 83 -12.47 -1.08 8.51
N PRO A 84 -12.74 -0.52 7.31
CA PRO A 84 -11.73 -0.50 6.25
C PRO A 84 -10.45 0.20 6.68
N VAL A 85 -9.32 -0.29 6.18
CA VAL A 85 -8.02 0.35 6.34
C VAL A 85 -7.61 0.90 4.98
N LEU A 86 -7.30 2.20 4.92
CA LEU A 86 -6.87 2.87 3.70
C LEU A 86 -5.43 3.31 3.87
N ILE A 87 -4.58 2.89 2.95
CA ILE A 87 -3.15 3.23 2.99
C ILE A 87 -2.73 3.99 1.74
N TYR A 88 -1.76 4.89 1.90
CA TYR A 88 -1.19 5.59 0.75
C TYR A 88 0.29 5.91 0.98
N GLU A 89 0.98 6.14 -0.11
CA GLU A 89 2.37 6.57 -0.15
C GLU A 89 2.55 7.63 -1.22
N ASN A 90 3.78 7.84 -1.68
CA ASN A 90 4.10 8.60 -2.88
C ASN A 90 3.75 7.78 -4.13
N MET A 91 3.85 8.41 -5.30
CA MET A 91 3.62 7.75 -6.57
C MET A 91 4.53 6.52 -6.77
N ARG A 92 5.75 6.56 -6.23
CA ARG A 92 6.69 5.43 -6.25
C ARG A 92 6.61 4.69 -4.91
N PRO A 93 5.81 3.64 -4.84
CA PRO A 93 5.59 2.97 -3.56
C PRO A 93 6.79 2.10 -3.16
N GLN A 94 7.13 2.15 -1.87
CA GLN A 94 8.18 1.32 -1.28
C GLN A 94 7.63 0.38 -0.21
N TYR A 95 6.60 0.82 0.52
CA TYR A 95 6.15 0.15 1.73
C TYR A 95 4.77 -0.49 1.61
N ARG A 96 4.04 -0.24 0.52
CA ARG A 96 2.64 -0.71 0.45
C ARG A 96 2.51 -2.23 0.40
N VAL A 97 3.38 -2.93 -0.32
CA VAL A 97 3.30 -4.40 -0.40
C VAL A 97 3.55 -5.05 0.95
N PRO A 98 4.66 -4.74 1.67
CA PRO A 98 4.85 -5.26 3.01
C PRO A 98 3.73 -4.87 3.97
N ALA A 99 3.22 -3.64 3.89
CA ALA A 99 2.15 -3.16 4.76
C ALA A 99 0.87 -3.96 4.54
N VAL A 100 0.48 -4.19 3.28
CA VAL A 100 -0.71 -4.99 2.95
C VAL A 100 -0.56 -6.41 3.47
N LYS A 101 0.60 -7.03 3.27
CA LYS A 101 0.87 -8.38 3.76
C LYS A 101 0.73 -8.47 5.28
N LYS A 102 1.27 -7.49 6.01
CA LYS A 102 1.18 -7.44 7.46
C LYS A 102 -0.26 -7.25 7.94
N LEU A 103 -1.02 -6.39 7.27
CA LEU A 103 -2.43 -6.17 7.59
C LEU A 103 -3.25 -7.44 7.37
N LYS A 104 -3.06 -8.13 6.25
CA LYS A 104 -3.77 -9.38 5.97
C LYS A 104 -3.42 -10.46 6.98
N LYS A 105 -2.14 -10.59 7.32
CA LYS A 105 -1.68 -11.56 8.34
C LYS A 105 -2.29 -11.27 9.71
N ALA A 106 -2.49 -9.99 10.02
CA ALA A 106 -3.08 -9.56 11.29
C ALA A 106 -4.61 -9.69 11.34
N GLY A 107 -5.25 -10.07 10.21
CA GLY A 107 -6.69 -10.30 10.17
C GLY A 107 -7.52 -9.17 9.59
N PHE A 108 -6.92 -8.16 8.99
CA PHE A 108 -7.63 -7.07 8.33
C PHE A 108 -8.05 -7.51 6.93
N GLU A 109 -9.35 -7.59 6.69
CA GLU A 109 -9.88 -8.12 5.42
C GLU A 109 -10.09 -7.03 4.37
N ASP A 110 -10.43 -5.82 4.80
CA ASP A 110 -10.87 -4.74 3.92
C ASP A 110 -9.79 -3.66 3.86
N VAL A 111 -8.84 -3.83 2.93
CA VAL A 111 -7.68 -2.95 2.76
C VAL A 111 -7.74 -2.26 1.39
N TYR A 112 -7.65 -0.93 1.40
CA TYR A 112 -7.66 -0.09 0.20
C TYR A 112 -6.32 0.61 0.05
N VAL A 113 -5.84 0.71 -1.18
CA VAL A 113 -4.59 1.40 -1.51
C VAL A 113 -4.89 2.50 -2.51
N LEU A 114 -4.42 3.72 -2.24
CA LEU A 114 -4.53 4.82 -3.18
C LEU A 114 -3.54 4.58 -4.33
N LYS A 115 -4.07 4.36 -5.52
CA LYS A 115 -3.31 3.89 -6.68
C LYS A 115 -2.12 4.79 -7.03
N ASP A 116 -2.36 6.10 -7.14
CA ASP A 116 -1.37 7.06 -7.63
C ASP A 116 -0.68 7.84 -6.50
N GLY A 117 -1.00 7.55 -5.25
CA GLY A 117 -0.38 8.17 -4.08
C GLY A 117 -0.80 9.62 -3.86
N ILE A 118 -0.17 10.24 -2.87
CA ILE A 118 -0.50 11.62 -2.49
C ILE A 118 -0.10 12.64 -3.57
N ASP A 119 0.85 12.29 -4.44
CA ASP A 119 1.34 13.20 -5.48
C ASP A 119 0.21 13.66 -6.43
N TYR A 120 -0.78 12.82 -6.66
CA TYR A 120 -1.93 13.12 -7.53
C TYR A 120 -3.23 13.27 -6.74
N TRP A 121 -3.14 13.44 -5.44
CA TRP A 121 -4.32 13.59 -4.60
C TRP A 121 -4.97 14.96 -4.81
N ASP A 122 -6.27 14.96 -5.06
CA ASP A 122 -7.05 16.18 -5.31
C ASP A 122 -7.97 16.56 -4.15
N GLY A 123 -7.91 15.83 -3.05
CA GLY A 123 -8.71 16.12 -1.86
C GLY A 123 -7.99 17.03 -0.87
N LYS A 124 -8.56 17.17 0.30
CA LYS A 124 -8.03 18.05 1.34
C LYS A 124 -6.75 17.48 1.94
N VAL A 125 -5.79 18.37 2.18
CA VAL A 125 -4.50 18.01 2.80
C VAL A 125 -4.21 18.96 3.94
N LYS A 126 -3.34 18.51 4.85
CA LYS A 126 -2.74 19.35 5.87
C LYS A 126 -1.28 19.59 5.50
N GLN A 127 -0.87 20.85 5.45
CA GLN A 127 0.50 21.25 5.11
C GLN A 127 1.08 22.09 6.22
N THR A 128 2.39 21.89 6.45
CA THR A 128 3.16 22.79 7.32
C THR A 128 3.64 23.98 6.49
N THR A 129 3.33 25.17 6.90
CA THR A 129 3.78 26.41 6.25
C THR A 129 5.08 26.91 6.87
#